data_a7fc39f612305282fc322d108e4b1521
#
_entry.id   a7fc39f612305282fc322d108e4b1521
#
_cell.length_a   1.000
_cell.length_b   1.000
_cell.length_c   1.000
_cell.angle_alpha   90.00
_cell.angle_beta   90.00
_cell.angle_gamma   90.00
#
_symmetry.space_group_name_H-M   'P 1'
#
loop_
_entity.id
_entity.type
_entity.pdbx_description
1 polymer ?
#
loop_
_entity_poly.entity_id
_entity_poly.type
_entity_poly.pdbx_seq_one_letter_code
_entity_poly.pdbx_strand_id
1 'polypeptide(L)'
;RGFVLDIEKNQQAFLYVLADRKLYKINADNGKLDLNFNGKGYIENFFSLTAPFVNDDKLFITNMTPPSLTIYNKISGKRISSIDLNPKTKNFTGGAPWMGTAFDEKNKIAFISTGNPRPPLDGLTRPGRNKNSNSIVAIDIKKEKILWTFQEIAHDLWDFDIGCPPLLTEISYEEKI
;
A
#
# COMPACT_ATOMS: atom_id res chain seq x y z
N ARG A 1 -4.12 6.60 -7.88
CA ARG A 1 -3.31 6.99 -9.06
C ARG A 1 -2.47 5.80 -9.47
N GLY A 2 -2.70 5.29 -10.65
CA GLY A 2 -1.96 4.15 -11.18
C GLY A 2 -2.80 2.90 -11.34
N PHE A 3 -2.20 1.94 -12.00
CA PHE A 3 -2.81 0.65 -12.29
C PHE A 3 -1.74 -0.44 -12.23
N VAL A 4 -2.18 -1.68 -12.16
CA VAL A 4 -1.32 -2.84 -12.38
C VAL A 4 -1.91 -3.72 -13.48
N LEU A 5 -1.05 -4.20 -14.37
CA LEU A 5 -1.35 -5.23 -15.34
C LEU A 5 -1.03 -6.59 -14.72
N ASP A 6 -1.99 -7.49 -14.78
CA ASP A 6 -1.84 -8.88 -14.34
C ASP A 6 -2.21 -9.83 -15.49
N ILE A 7 -1.37 -10.82 -15.73
CA ILE A 7 -1.64 -11.87 -16.70
C ILE A 7 -1.98 -13.15 -15.92
N GLU A 8 -3.21 -13.59 -16.04
CA GLU A 8 -3.68 -14.78 -15.36
C GLU A 8 -3.15 -16.07 -16.03
N LYS A 9 -3.26 -17.20 -15.36
CA LYS A 9 -2.74 -18.51 -15.84
C LYS A 9 -3.31 -18.93 -17.18
N ASN A 10 -4.52 -18.49 -17.51
CA ASN A 10 -5.19 -18.73 -18.78
C ASN A 10 -4.76 -17.76 -19.90
N GLN A 11 -3.69 -16.99 -19.69
CA GLN A 11 -3.16 -15.95 -20.59
C GLN A 11 -4.08 -14.72 -20.78
N GLN A 12 -5.16 -14.59 -20.03
CA GLN A 12 -5.97 -13.39 -20.05
C GLN A 12 -5.27 -12.28 -19.28
N ALA A 13 -5.24 -11.09 -19.87
CA ALA A 13 -4.64 -9.90 -19.25
C ALA A 13 -5.73 -9.01 -18.66
N PHE A 14 -5.50 -8.55 -17.44
CA PHE A 14 -6.40 -7.65 -16.71
C PHE A 14 -5.66 -6.43 -16.17
N LEU A 15 -6.33 -5.29 -16.23
CA LEU A 15 -5.91 -4.05 -15.59
C LEU A 15 -6.72 -3.85 -14.32
N TYR A 16 -6.04 -3.65 -13.19
CA TYR A 16 -6.66 -3.18 -11.96
C TYR A 16 -6.42 -1.68 -11.84
N VAL A 17 -7.48 -0.89 -11.96
CA VAL A 17 -7.42 0.57 -12.08
C VAL A 17 -8.15 1.23 -10.93
N LEU A 18 -7.48 2.13 -10.22
CA LEU A 18 -8.05 2.93 -9.15
C LEU A 18 -8.62 4.26 -9.68
N ALA A 19 -9.92 4.44 -9.53
CA ALA A 19 -10.63 5.68 -9.83
C ALA A 19 -11.87 5.82 -8.94
N ASP A 20 -12.24 7.05 -8.57
CA ASP A 20 -13.48 7.36 -7.84
C ASP A 20 -13.75 6.50 -6.59
N ARG A 21 -12.70 6.25 -5.79
CA ARG A 21 -12.77 5.37 -4.61
C ARG A 21 -13.22 3.94 -4.93
N LYS A 22 -12.99 3.52 -6.18
CA LYS A 22 -13.25 2.17 -6.67
C LYS A 22 -11.99 1.58 -7.28
N LEU A 23 -11.87 0.27 -7.19
CA LEU A 23 -10.91 -0.49 -7.96
C LEU A 23 -11.67 -1.31 -8.99
N TYR A 24 -11.42 -1.03 -10.24
CA TYR A 24 -11.99 -1.71 -11.39
C TYR A 24 -11.08 -2.84 -11.84
N LYS A 25 -11.64 -3.99 -12.22
CA LYS A 25 -10.96 -5.02 -12.97
C LYS A 25 -11.44 -4.97 -14.42
N ILE A 26 -10.52 -4.68 -15.33
CA ILE A 26 -10.82 -4.44 -16.74
C ILE A 26 -10.04 -5.46 -17.57
N ASN A 27 -10.72 -6.15 -18.48
CA ASN A 27 -10.06 -6.99 -19.45
C ASN A 27 -9.21 -6.11 -20.38
N ALA A 28 -7.90 -6.38 -20.48
CA ALA A 28 -6.96 -5.54 -21.20
C ALA A 28 -7.13 -5.61 -22.73
N ASP A 29 -7.68 -6.70 -23.26
CA ASP A 29 -7.83 -6.89 -24.69
C ASP A 29 -9.00 -6.11 -25.28
N ASN A 30 -10.07 -5.90 -24.49
CA ASN A 30 -11.32 -5.33 -25.00
C ASN A 30 -11.87 -4.15 -24.19
N GLY A 31 -11.21 -3.76 -23.09
CA GLY A 31 -11.59 -2.63 -22.25
C GLY A 31 -12.87 -2.83 -21.42
N LYS A 32 -13.45 -4.03 -21.37
CA LYS A 32 -14.68 -4.30 -20.64
C LYS A 32 -14.38 -4.68 -19.18
N LEU A 33 -15.32 -4.36 -18.29
CA LEU A 33 -15.27 -4.81 -16.90
C LEU A 33 -15.40 -6.33 -16.81
N ASP A 34 -14.59 -6.95 -15.95
CA ASP A 34 -14.75 -8.35 -15.56
C ASP A 34 -15.86 -8.47 -14.52
N LEU A 35 -17.07 -8.78 -14.93
CA LEU A 35 -18.24 -8.86 -14.05
C LEU A 35 -18.13 -9.99 -13.00
N ASN A 36 -17.21 -10.95 -13.14
CA ASN A 36 -16.94 -11.95 -12.11
C ASN A 36 -16.25 -11.32 -10.88
N PHE A 37 -15.57 -10.18 -11.08
CA PHE A 37 -14.95 -9.45 -10.00
C PHE A 37 -16.00 -8.70 -9.18
N ASN A 38 -16.28 -9.22 -7.98
CA ASN A 38 -17.30 -8.72 -7.05
C ASN A 38 -18.73 -8.61 -7.64
N GLY A 39 -19.04 -9.41 -8.68
CA GLY A 39 -20.35 -9.41 -9.35
C GLY A 39 -20.69 -8.16 -10.17
N LYS A 40 -19.84 -7.16 -10.20
CA LYS A 40 -20.07 -5.87 -10.89
C LYS A 40 -18.81 -5.28 -11.56
N GLY A 41 -17.68 -5.95 -11.50
CA GLY A 41 -16.42 -5.54 -12.13
C GLY A 41 -15.60 -4.54 -11.32
N TYR A 42 -15.99 -4.23 -10.09
CA TYR A 42 -15.24 -3.35 -9.19
C TYR A 42 -15.54 -3.62 -7.72
N ILE A 43 -14.61 -3.20 -6.87
CA ILE A 43 -14.79 -3.05 -5.43
C ILE A 43 -14.76 -1.56 -5.07
N GLU A 44 -15.41 -1.19 -3.94
CA GLU A 44 -15.59 0.20 -3.53
C GLU A 44 -15.37 0.38 -2.02
N ASN A 45 -15.57 1.61 -1.52
CA ASN A 45 -15.47 1.98 -0.10
C ASN A 45 -14.05 1.95 0.46
N PHE A 46 -13.06 2.37 -0.32
CA PHE A 46 -11.72 2.65 0.17
C PHE A 46 -11.17 3.94 -0.45
N PHE A 47 -10.14 4.47 0.18
CA PHE A 47 -9.45 5.65 -0.33
C PHE A 47 -7.95 5.35 -0.46
N SER A 48 -7.50 5.14 -1.69
CA SER A 48 -6.11 4.92 -2.04
C SER A 48 -5.64 5.90 -3.09
N LEU A 49 -4.38 6.32 -2.98
CA LEU A 49 -3.70 7.17 -3.97
C LEU A 49 -2.55 6.44 -4.67
N THR A 50 -2.30 5.18 -4.32
CA THR A 50 -1.19 4.39 -4.86
C THR A 50 -1.69 3.32 -5.81
N ALA A 51 -0.86 2.91 -6.76
CA ALA A 51 -1.16 1.76 -7.59
C ALA A 51 -1.32 0.51 -6.71
N PRO A 52 -2.28 -0.38 -7.01
CA PRO A 52 -2.34 -1.69 -6.40
C PRO A 52 -1.16 -2.55 -6.88
N PHE A 53 -0.87 -3.64 -6.19
CA PHE A 53 0.03 -4.66 -6.70
C PHE A 53 -0.58 -6.06 -6.54
N VAL A 54 -0.10 -6.99 -7.34
CA VAL A 54 -0.60 -8.37 -7.39
C VAL A 54 0.53 -9.32 -7.03
N ASN A 55 0.22 -10.34 -6.25
CA ASN A 55 1.09 -11.49 -6.04
C ASN A 55 0.24 -12.75 -5.89
N ASP A 56 0.54 -13.76 -6.69
CA ASP A 56 -0.21 -15.01 -6.77
C ASP A 56 -1.71 -14.76 -7.05
N ASP A 57 -2.60 -15.17 -6.16
CA ASP A 57 -4.05 -14.98 -6.24
C ASP A 57 -4.55 -13.76 -5.44
N LYS A 58 -3.62 -12.97 -4.90
CA LYS A 58 -3.92 -11.83 -4.03
C LYS A 58 -3.68 -10.50 -4.72
N LEU A 59 -4.56 -9.57 -4.43
CA LEU A 59 -4.51 -8.17 -4.83
C LEU A 59 -4.36 -7.30 -3.59
N PHE A 60 -3.36 -6.43 -3.58
CA PHE A 60 -2.97 -5.61 -2.45
C PHE A 60 -3.25 -4.14 -2.74
N ILE A 61 -3.93 -3.48 -1.81
CA ILE A 61 -4.32 -2.08 -1.93
C ILE A 61 -3.98 -1.37 -0.62
N THR A 62 -3.20 -0.30 -0.71
CA THR A 62 -3.01 0.59 0.43
C THR A 62 -4.26 1.45 0.63
N ASN A 63 -4.58 1.74 1.87
CA ASN A 63 -5.72 2.57 2.24
C ASN A 63 -5.24 3.74 3.10
N MET A 64 -5.72 4.95 2.80
CA MET A 64 -5.30 6.15 3.52
C MET A 64 -6.04 6.35 4.84
N THR A 65 -7.29 5.87 4.92
CA THR A 65 -8.14 6.10 6.10
C THR A 65 -9.05 4.90 6.34
N PRO A 66 -8.80 4.10 7.38
CA PRO A 66 -7.59 4.09 8.20
C PRO A 66 -6.36 3.62 7.39
N PRO A 67 -5.13 4.09 7.74
CA PRO A 67 -3.91 3.66 7.07
C PRO A 67 -3.71 2.16 7.18
N SER A 68 -3.75 1.47 6.04
CA SER A 68 -3.69 0.00 6.02
C SER A 68 -3.23 -0.54 4.68
N LEU A 69 -2.77 -1.79 4.67
CA LEU A 69 -2.63 -2.62 3.49
C LEU A 69 -3.77 -3.65 3.50
N THR A 70 -4.72 -3.52 2.59
CA THR A 70 -5.85 -4.44 2.49
C THR A 70 -5.61 -5.45 1.37
N ILE A 71 -5.97 -6.70 1.64
CA ILE A 71 -5.73 -7.85 0.76
C ILE A 71 -7.08 -8.37 0.28
N TYR A 72 -7.17 -8.55 -1.03
CA TYR A 72 -8.33 -9.10 -1.72
C TYR A 72 -7.93 -10.33 -2.55
N ASN A 73 -8.86 -11.22 -2.78
CA ASN A 73 -8.71 -12.23 -3.82
C ASN A 73 -8.83 -11.53 -5.19
N LYS A 74 -7.83 -11.66 -6.05
CA LYS A 74 -7.75 -10.94 -7.32
C LYS A 74 -8.79 -11.37 -8.35
N ILE A 75 -9.32 -12.58 -8.24
CA ILE A 75 -10.33 -13.08 -9.18
C ILE A 75 -11.73 -12.63 -8.74
N SER A 76 -12.08 -12.92 -7.49
CA SER A 76 -13.44 -12.68 -6.98
C SER A 76 -13.66 -11.27 -6.42
N GLY A 77 -12.62 -10.49 -6.14
CA GLY A 77 -12.72 -9.21 -5.45
C GLY A 77 -13.13 -9.30 -3.97
N LYS A 78 -13.22 -10.49 -3.40
CA LYS A 78 -13.54 -10.67 -1.98
C LYS A 78 -12.37 -10.25 -1.10
N ARG A 79 -12.66 -9.46 -0.06
CA ARG A 79 -11.67 -9.10 0.95
C ARG A 79 -11.24 -10.33 1.74
N ILE A 80 -9.92 -10.48 1.91
CA ILE A 80 -9.30 -11.56 2.69
C ILE A 80 -8.94 -11.01 4.07
N SER A 81 -8.14 -9.96 4.15
CA SER A 81 -7.61 -9.40 5.40
C SER A 81 -7.19 -7.94 5.24
N SER A 82 -6.70 -7.35 6.32
CA SER A 82 -6.12 -6.01 6.31
C SER A 82 -5.08 -5.89 7.41
N ILE A 83 -3.95 -5.28 7.08
CA ILE A 83 -2.85 -5.01 8.00
C ILE A 83 -2.88 -3.52 8.33
N ASP A 84 -3.09 -3.19 9.60
CA ASP A 84 -3.07 -1.81 10.10
C ASP A 84 -1.62 -1.29 10.09
N LEU A 85 -1.38 -0.15 9.46
CA LEU A 85 -0.07 0.49 9.37
C LEU A 85 0.21 1.42 10.55
N ASN A 86 -0.83 1.84 11.28
CA ASN A 86 -0.70 2.71 12.44
C ASN A 86 -0.94 1.94 13.73
N PRO A 87 -0.11 2.14 14.76
CA PRO A 87 -0.48 1.69 16.09
C PRO A 87 -1.78 2.41 16.48
N LYS A 88 -2.67 1.67 17.15
CA LYS A 88 -3.89 2.24 17.74
C LYS A 88 -3.51 3.16 18.91
N THR A 89 -3.06 4.36 18.58
CA THR A 89 -2.80 5.39 19.59
C THR A 89 -3.98 6.35 19.63
N LYS A 90 -4.33 6.81 20.81
CA LYS A 90 -5.42 7.78 20.99
C LYS A 90 -5.07 9.20 20.53
N ASN A 91 -3.79 9.45 20.23
CA ASN A 91 -3.24 10.80 20.22
C ASN A 91 -2.92 11.38 18.85
N PHE A 92 -2.96 10.59 17.77
CA PHE A 92 -2.76 11.14 16.43
C PHE A 92 -3.44 10.30 15.34
N THR A 93 -3.69 10.95 14.21
CA THR A 93 -4.10 10.34 12.95
C THR A 93 -3.03 10.62 11.89
N GLY A 94 -3.18 10.13 10.68
CA GLY A 94 -2.18 10.31 9.62
C GLY A 94 -1.27 9.10 9.48
N GLY A 95 -0.04 9.32 9.00
CA GLY A 95 0.83 8.22 8.59
C GLY A 95 0.24 7.43 7.42
N ALA A 96 -0.48 8.11 6.54
CA ALA A 96 -1.18 7.47 5.44
C ALA A 96 -0.22 7.07 4.31
N PRO A 97 -0.39 5.90 3.68
CA PRO A 97 0.41 5.47 2.54
C PRO A 97 -0.11 6.14 1.26
N TRP A 98 0.46 7.26 0.86
CA TRP A 98 0.01 8.03 -0.30
C TRP A 98 0.98 8.01 -1.49
N MET A 99 2.18 7.55 -1.24
CA MET A 99 3.20 7.36 -2.27
C MET A 99 3.31 5.95 -2.78
N GLY A 100 3.70 5.32 -3.55
CA GLY A 100 3.69 3.94 -4.03
C GLY A 100 4.25 2.93 -3.02
N THR A 101 4.16 1.69 -3.42
CA THR A 101 4.70 0.54 -2.70
C THR A 101 5.81 -0.08 -3.55
N ALA A 102 6.96 -0.35 -2.96
CA ALA A 102 7.94 -1.23 -3.57
C ALA A 102 7.68 -2.67 -3.10
N PHE A 103 7.73 -3.62 -4.02
CA PHE A 103 7.45 -5.02 -3.72
C PHE A 103 8.61 -5.90 -4.13
N ASP A 104 9.25 -6.55 -3.14
CA ASP A 104 10.22 -7.61 -3.35
C ASP A 104 9.49 -8.93 -3.59
N GLU A 105 9.35 -9.27 -4.85
CA GLU A 105 8.65 -10.48 -5.26
C GLU A 105 9.36 -11.76 -4.81
N LYS A 106 10.69 -11.76 -4.76
CA LYS A 106 11.50 -12.90 -4.34
C LYS A 106 11.30 -13.23 -2.87
N ASN A 107 11.40 -12.23 -2.00
CA ASN A 107 11.26 -12.40 -0.55
C ASN A 107 9.84 -12.22 -0.04
N LYS A 108 8.91 -11.78 -0.91
CA LYS A 108 7.49 -11.53 -0.57
C LYS A 108 7.35 -10.45 0.51
N ILE A 109 8.12 -9.36 0.36
CA ILE A 109 8.11 -8.23 1.26
C ILE A 109 7.61 -6.99 0.53
N ALA A 110 6.59 -6.34 1.05
CA ALA A 110 6.14 -5.03 0.60
C ALA A 110 6.76 -3.94 1.49
N PHE A 111 7.31 -2.89 0.86
CA PHE A 111 7.84 -1.70 1.52
C PHE A 111 6.93 -0.52 1.20
N ILE A 112 6.32 0.04 2.23
CA ILE A 112 5.33 1.11 2.11
C ILE A 112 5.87 2.36 2.78
N SER A 113 5.91 3.46 2.04
CA SER A 113 6.18 4.79 2.62
C SER A 113 4.91 5.36 3.23
N THR A 114 5.00 5.89 4.43
CA THR A 114 3.91 6.58 5.12
C THR A 114 4.19 8.07 5.21
N GLY A 115 3.15 8.88 5.12
CA GLY A 115 3.24 10.33 5.26
C GLY A 115 3.25 10.79 6.70
N ASN A 116 3.11 12.09 6.87
CA ASN A 116 3.17 12.77 8.16
C ASN A 116 1.97 12.47 9.07
N PRO A 117 2.12 12.69 10.39
CA PRO A 117 1.02 12.58 11.34
C PRO A 117 0.06 13.78 11.19
N ARG A 118 -1.16 13.61 11.67
CA ARG A 118 -2.17 14.68 11.66
C ARG A 118 -2.64 15.04 13.07
N PRO A 119 -2.92 16.32 13.33
CA PRO A 119 -2.77 17.50 12.44
C PRO A 119 -1.30 17.76 12.08
N PRO A 120 -0.98 18.22 10.84
CA PRO A 120 0.41 18.22 10.36
C PRO A 120 1.31 19.21 11.10
N LEU A 121 0.91 20.45 11.28
CA LEU A 121 1.74 21.52 11.86
C LEU A 121 1.51 21.73 13.37
N ASP A 122 0.60 21.01 13.98
CA ASP A 122 0.30 21.07 15.42
C ASP A 122 0.75 19.79 16.13
N GLY A 123 1.84 19.89 16.89
CA GLY A 123 2.37 18.79 17.69
C GLY A 123 1.78 18.68 19.09
N LEU A 124 1.11 19.71 19.61
CA LEU A 124 0.59 19.74 20.98
C LEU A 124 -0.49 18.67 21.20
N THR A 125 -1.33 18.44 20.22
CA THR A 125 -2.43 17.46 20.28
C THR A 125 -1.99 16.02 20.00
N ARG A 126 -0.74 15.81 19.57
CA ARG A 126 -0.17 14.50 19.23
C ARG A 126 1.23 14.29 19.82
N PRO A 127 1.38 14.31 21.17
CA PRO A 127 2.66 14.20 21.83
C PRO A 127 3.38 12.88 21.49
N GLY A 128 4.71 12.89 21.60
CA GLY A 128 5.56 11.73 21.37
C GLY A 128 5.98 11.54 19.90
N ARG A 129 6.56 10.40 19.59
CA ARG A 129 7.20 10.15 18.28
C ARG A 129 6.24 10.05 17.10
N ASN A 130 4.95 9.85 17.32
CA ASN A 130 3.96 9.54 16.27
C ASN A 130 4.40 8.35 15.41
N LYS A 131 4.61 7.22 16.06
CA LYS A 131 5.18 6.00 15.47
C LYS A 131 4.45 5.58 14.19
N ASN A 132 5.19 5.11 13.19
CA ASN A 132 4.75 4.71 11.86
C ASN A 132 4.24 5.86 10.96
N SER A 133 4.36 7.13 11.37
CA SER A 133 4.32 8.26 10.45
C SER A 133 5.72 8.55 9.91
N ASN A 134 5.85 9.17 8.75
CA ASN A 134 7.11 9.51 8.08
C ASN A 134 8.08 8.31 8.10
N SER A 135 7.58 7.14 7.69
CA SER A 135 8.25 5.87 7.91
C SER A 135 8.22 5.01 6.66
N ILE A 136 9.23 4.14 6.55
CA ILE A 136 9.18 2.97 5.67
C ILE A 136 8.73 1.79 6.52
N VAL A 137 7.66 1.14 6.11
CA VAL A 137 7.08 -0.04 6.77
C VAL A 137 7.32 -1.26 5.90
N ALA A 138 8.08 -2.25 6.40
CA ALA A 138 8.29 -3.52 5.74
C ALA A 138 7.28 -4.56 6.22
N ILE A 139 6.60 -5.21 5.27
CA ILE A 139 5.52 -6.15 5.53
C ILE A 139 5.79 -7.48 4.84
N ASP A 140 5.84 -8.55 5.61
CA ASP A 140 5.78 -9.92 5.08
C ASP A 140 4.34 -10.20 4.62
N ILE A 141 4.12 -10.25 3.31
CA ILE A 141 2.78 -10.44 2.75
C ILE A 141 2.26 -11.89 2.85
N LYS A 142 3.14 -12.86 3.10
CA LYS A 142 2.74 -14.25 3.35
C LYS A 142 2.23 -14.43 4.77
N LYS A 143 2.94 -13.85 5.75
CA LYS A 143 2.57 -13.89 7.16
C LYS A 143 1.60 -12.79 7.57
N GLU A 144 1.34 -11.85 6.65
CA GLU A 144 0.43 -10.72 6.82
C GLU A 144 0.77 -9.88 8.07
N LYS A 145 2.06 -9.58 8.27
CA LYS A 145 2.54 -8.84 9.42
C LYS A 145 3.66 -7.86 9.10
N ILE A 146 3.71 -6.78 9.87
CA ILE A 146 4.82 -5.84 9.86
C ILE A 146 6.07 -6.54 10.40
N LEU A 147 7.16 -6.51 9.64
CA LEU A 147 8.49 -7.01 10.04
C LEU A 147 9.23 -5.95 10.85
N TRP A 148 9.30 -4.75 10.30
CA TRP A 148 9.96 -3.61 10.92
C TRP A 148 9.42 -2.30 10.34
N THR A 149 9.72 -1.22 11.04
CA THR A 149 9.44 0.15 10.62
C THR A 149 10.69 1.00 10.86
N PHE A 150 11.11 1.71 9.83
CA PHE A 150 12.14 2.74 9.92
C PHE A 150 11.47 4.10 9.86
N GLN A 151 11.52 4.87 10.94
CA GLN A 151 10.96 6.21 11.01
C GLN A 151 12.05 7.24 10.69
N GLU A 152 11.87 7.98 9.61
CA GLU A 152 12.80 9.00 9.15
C GLU A 152 12.71 10.24 10.03
N ILE A 153 11.49 10.72 10.27
CA ILE A 153 11.24 11.92 11.08
C ILE A 153 10.24 11.61 12.17
N ALA A 154 10.69 11.75 13.42
CA ALA A 154 9.84 11.63 14.60
C ALA A 154 9.20 12.96 14.94
N HIS A 155 7.91 12.95 15.31
CA HIS A 155 7.18 14.15 15.76
C HIS A 155 7.26 15.30 14.75
N ASP A 156 7.02 15.00 13.48
CA ASP A 156 7.12 15.98 12.41
C ASP A 156 6.17 17.17 12.59
N LEU A 157 6.73 18.38 12.55
CA LEU A 157 6.01 19.66 12.64
C LEU A 157 6.08 20.49 11.36
N TRP A 158 6.70 19.95 10.29
CA TRP A 158 7.06 20.68 9.09
C TRP A 158 6.42 20.16 7.82
N ASP A 159 5.59 19.11 7.96
CA ASP A 159 4.94 18.44 6.81
C ASP A 159 5.95 17.74 5.88
N PHE A 160 6.98 17.12 6.46
CA PHE A 160 8.02 16.40 5.75
C PHE A 160 7.60 14.96 5.42
N ASP A 161 6.70 14.79 4.50
CA ASP A 161 6.32 13.48 4.01
C ASP A 161 7.50 12.74 3.35
N ILE A 162 7.52 11.41 3.45
CA ILE A 162 8.34 10.60 2.54
C ILE A 162 7.69 10.67 1.15
N GLY A 163 8.30 11.47 0.28
CA GLY A 163 7.73 11.90 -1.01
C GLY A 163 7.86 10.90 -2.15
N CYS A 164 8.41 9.68 -1.92
CA CYS A 164 8.60 8.66 -2.94
C CYS A 164 8.47 7.24 -2.38
N PRO A 165 8.15 6.24 -3.22
CA PRO A 165 8.26 4.85 -2.83
C PRO A 165 9.73 4.45 -2.64
N PRO A 166 10.04 3.45 -1.80
CA PRO A 166 11.37 2.90 -1.70
C PRO A 166 11.86 2.33 -3.04
N LEU A 167 13.14 2.53 -3.35
CA LEU A 167 13.79 1.88 -4.49
C LEU A 167 14.50 0.62 -3.99
N LEU A 168 14.15 -0.52 -4.58
CA LEU A 168 14.83 -1.79 -4.33
C LEU A 168 15.97 -1.96 -5.35
N THR A 169 17.17 -2.19 -4.86
CA THR A 169 18.34 -2.43 -5.70
C THR A 169 19.30 -3.40 -5.02
N GLU A 170 20.08 -4.09 -5.83
CA GLU A 170 21.23 -4.89 -5.35
C GLU A 170 22.48 -4.02 -5.42
N ILE A 171 23.21 -3.96 -4.31
CA ILE A 171 24.47 -3.23 -4.21
C ILE A 171 25.58 -4.24 -3.92
N SER A 172 26.58 -4.31 -4.79
CA SER A 172 27.81 -5.04 -4.54
C SER A 172 28.78 -4.13 -3.78
N TYR A 173 29.17 -4.53 -2.57
CA TYR A 173 30.27 -3.88 -1.86
C TYR A 173 31.56 -4.66 -2.19
N GLU A 174 32.55 -3.98 -2.76
CA GLU A 174 33.91 -4.49 -2.69
C GLU A 174 34.36 -4.36 -1.24
N GLU A 175 34.59 -5.47 -0.57
CA GLU A 175 35.29 -5.46 0.71
C GLU A 175 36.67 -4.87 0.47
N LYS A 176 36.91 -3.64 0.94
CA LYS A 176 38.27 -3.14 1.09
C LYS A 176 38.91 -3.92 2.24
N ILE A 177 39.78 -4.88 1.91
CA ILE A 177 40.72 -5.52 2.84
C ILE A 177 41.72 -4.49 3.38
#